data_630a70c2892d373cfa185c457f4091b4
#
_entry.id   630a70c2892d373cfa185c457f4091b4
#
_cell.length_a   1.000
_cell.length_b   1.000
_cell.length_c   1.000
_cell.angle_alpha   90.00
_cell.angle_beta   90.00
_cell.angle_gamma   90.00
#
_symmetry.space_group_name_H-M   'P 1'
#
loop_
_entity.id
_entity.type
_entity.pdbx_description
1 polymer ?
#
loop_
_entity_poly.entity_id
_entity_poly.type
_entity_poly.pdbx_seq_one_letter_code
_entity_poly.pdbx_strand_id
1 'polypeptide(L)'
;ELPIFAFTHCRDVVVAVSRAGGIGVLGAAGFTPEQLGQELDWISARLGDKPFGIDVIMPKKFESGDVPDLQSMIPERHKAWVEEVLARHGVAPLPADAGAGAHHGISGEQIGWTHELCRRLLDVAFGYPGVKVMVNALGTPPADVLAECRERGILVGALAGKVKHALAHRQ
;
A
#
# COMPACT_ATOMS: atom_id res chain seq x y z
N GLU A 1 -20.47 -11.52 -11.79
CA GLU A 1 -19.30 -10.98 -11.10
C GLU A 1 -19.71 -10.59 -9.70
N LEU A 2 -18.83 -10.85 -8.74
CA LEU A 2 -19.13 -10.65 -7.32
C LEU A 2 -18.57 -9.29 -6.86
N PRO A 3 -19.32 -8.47 -6.09
CA PRO A 3 -18.83 -7.19 -5.55
C PRO A 3 -17.91 -7.44 -4.34
N ILE A 4 -16.88 -8.27 -4.53
CA ILE A 4 -15.90 -8.64 -3.51
C ILE A 4 -14.57 -8.02 -3.86
N PHE A 5 -14.04 -7.22 -2.94
CA PHE A 5 -12.69 -6.68 -2.98
C PHE A 5 -11.86 -7.37 -1.90
N ALA A 6 -10.69 -7.89 -2.27
CA ALA A 6 -9.79 -8.52 -1.32
C ALA A 6 -8.42 -7.84 -1.35
N PHE A 7 -8.11 -7.11 -0.28
CA PHE A 7 -6.80 -6.53 -0.07
C PHE A 7 -5.79 -7.60 0.36
N THR A 8 -4.58 -7.53 -0.20
CA THR A 8 -3.50 -8.45 0.13
C THR A 8 -2.14 -7.89 -0.28
N HIS A 9 -1.07 -8.36 0.37
CA HIS A 9 0.32 -8.14 -0.06
C HIS A 9 0.87 -9.30 -0.91
N CYS A 10 0.04 -10.31 -1.21
CA CYS A 10 0.45 -11.49 -1.96
C CYS A 10 -0.18 -11.50 -3.36
N ARG A 11 0.66 -11.42 -4.39
CA ARG A 11 0.23 -11.43 -5.80
C ARG A 11 -0.59 -12.66 -6.18
N ASP A 12 -0.30 -13.82 -5.58
CA ASP A 12 -1.05 -15.05 -5.84
C ASP A 12 -2.50 -14.93 -5.40
N VAL A 13 -2.75 -14.28 -4.27
CA VAL A 13 -4.09 -14.01 -3.75
C VAL A 13 -4.82 -13.01 -4.64
N VAL A 14 -4.14 -11.96 -5.14
CA VAL A 14 -4.72 -11.04 -6.13
C VAL A 14 -5.24 -11.81 -7.34
N VAL A 15 -4.41 -12.69 -7.89
CA VAL A 15 -4.77 -13.50 -9.05
C VAL A 15 -5.92 -14.46 -8.74
N ALA A 16 -5.89 -15.15 -7.60
CA ALA A 16 -6.92 -16.08 -7.21
C ALA A 16 -8.29 -15.40 -7.09
N VAL A 17 -8.37 -14.27 -6.40
CA VAL A 17 -9.60 -13.49 -6.20
C VAL A 17 -10.15 -12.95 -7.52
N SER A 18 -9.29 -12.35 -8.34
CA SER A 18 -9.72 -11.78 -9.64
C SER A 18 -10.15 -12.87 -10.62
N ARG A 19 -9.52 -14.05 -10.61
CA ARG A 19 -9.97 -15.20 -11.40
C ARG A 19 -11.32 -15.72 -10.97
N ALA A 20 -11.60 -15.70 -9.67
CA ALA A 20 -12.88 -16.13 -9.10
C ALA A 20 -14.05 -15.14 -9.34
N GLY A 21 -13.80 -13.99 -9.99
CA GLY A 21 -14.82 -12.99 -10.32
C GLY A 21 -14.97 -11.86 -9.31
N GLY A 22 -14.11 -11.79 -8.30
CA GLY A 22 -13.91 -10.63 -7.43
C GLY A 22 -12.86 -9.68 -8.00
N ILE A 23 -12.35 -8.76 -7.17
CA ILE A 23 -11.22 -7.88 -7.46
C ILE A 23 -10.18 -8.03 -6.37
N GLY A 24 -9.03 -8.64 -6.70
CA GLY A 24 -7.87 -8.66 -5.84
C GLY A 24 -7.17 -7.29 -5.86
N VAL A 25 -6.80 -6.78 -4.71
CA VAL A 25 -6.16 -5.46 -4.55
C VAL A 25 -4.79 -5.65 -3.91
N LEU A 26 -3.73 -5.33 -4.66
CA LEU A 26 -2.36 -5.43 -4.19
C LEU A 26 -1.98 -4.21 -3.34
N GLY A 27 -1.48 -4.43 -2.12
CA GLY A 27 -0.87 -3.38 -1.30
C GLY A 27 0.47 -2.95 -1.90
N ALA A 28 0.54 -1.75 -2.47
CA ALA A 28 1.69 -1.26 -3.21
C ALA A 28 2.72 -0.50 -2.35
N ALA A 29 2.35 -0.04 -1.17
CA ALA A 29 3.15 0.87 -0.36
C ALA A 29 4.51 0.31 0.11
N GLY A 30 4.68 -1.03 0.11
CA GLY A 30 5.91 -1.70 0.51
C GLY A 30 6.90 -1.98 -0.62
N PHE A 31 6.60 -1.59 -1.86
CA PHE A 31 7.44 -1.85 -3.02
C PHE A 31 8.19 -0.60 -3.48
N THR A 32 9.37 -0.79 -4.07
CA THR A 32 9.92 0.23 -4.97
C THR A 32 9.13 0.24 -6.29
N PRO A 33 9.21 1.31 -7.10
CA PRO A 33 8.58 1.32 -8.43
C PRO A 33 8.97 0.11 -9.30
N GLU A 34 10.23 -0.29 -9.27
CA GLU A 34 10.75 -1.44 -10.02
C GLU A 34 10.18 -2.76 -9.51
N GLN A 35 10.13 -2.94 -8.19
CA GLN A 35 9.53 -4.13 -7.57
C GLN A 35 8.03 -4.20 -7.87
N LEU A 36 7.32 -3.07 -7.77
CA LEU A 36 5.90 -3.01 -8.12
C LEU A 36 5.69 -3.42 -9.58
N GLY A 37 6.52 -2.93 -10.51
CA GLY A 37 6.47 -3.33 -11.91
C GLY A 37 6.58 -4.85 -12.08
N GLN A 38 7.52 -5.50 -11.41
CA GLN A 38 7.69 -6.96 -11.45
C GLN A 38 6.46 -7.71 -10.92
N GLU A 39 5.84 -7.22 -9.85
CA GLU A 39 4.61 -7.80 -9.30
C GLU A 39 3.44 -7.65 -10.27
N LEU A 40 3.28 -6.48 -10.88
CA LEU A 40 2.20 -6.18 -11.82
C LEU A 40 2.37 -6.94 -13.14
N ASP A 41 3.59 -7.11 -13.63
CA ASP A 41 3.90 -7.98 -14.78
C ASP A 41 3.45 -9.42 -14.51
N TRP A 42 3.81 -9.93 -13.33
CA TRP A 42 3.46 -11.30 -12.94
C TRP A 42 1.94 -11.51 -12.80
N ILE A 43 1.23 -10.52 -12.21
CA ILE A 43 -0.23 -10.53 -12.07
C ILE A 43 -0.89 -10.46 -13.43
N SER A 44 -0.49 -9.50 -14.28
CA SER A 44 -1.07 -9.26 -15.60
C SER A 44 -0.92 -10.47 -16.51
N ALA A 45 0.25 -11.11 -16.52
CA ALA A 45 0.50 -12.32 -17.30
C ALA A 45 -0.45 -13.49 -16.94
N ARG A 46 -0.99 -13.50 -15.72
CA ARG A 46 -1.89 -14.55 -15.22
C ARG A 46 -3.37 -14.20 -15.28
N LEU A 47 -3.70 -12.93 -15.29
CA LEU A 47 -5.09 -12.46 -15.32
C LEU A 47 -5.59 -12.20 -16.75
N GLY A 48 -4.69 -11.89 -17.68
CA GLY A 48 -5.11 -11.42 -19.01
C GLY A 48 -5.95 -10.16 -18.88
N ASP A 49 -7.17 -10.18 -19.38
CA ASP A 49 -8.07 -9.02 -19.37
C ASP A 49 -8.87 -8.84 -18.06
N LYS A 50 -8.69 -9.73 -17.07
CA LYS A 50 -9.41 -9.62 -15.82
C LYS A 50 -8.90 -8.45 -14.96
N PRO A 51 -9.83 -7.68 -14.33
CA PRO A 51 -9.44 -6.52 -13.54
C PRO A 51 -8.80 -6.92 -12.20
N PHE A 52 -7.93 -6.04 -11.73
CA PHE A 52 -7.39 -6.04 -10.37
C PHE A 52 -7.19 -4.61 -9.89
N GLY A 53 -6.82 -4.44 -8.64
CA GLY A 53 -6.58 -3.14 -8.03
C GLY A 53 -5.24 -3.04 -7.35
N ILE A 54 -4.90 -1.81 -6.97
CA ILE A 54 -3.77 -1.47 -6.11
C ILE A 54 -4.24 -0.66 -4.91
N ASP A 55 -3.54 -0.78 -3.80
CA ASP A 55 -3.72 0.08 -2.63
C ASP A 55 -2.44 0.85 -2.34
N VAL A 56 -2.58 2.13 -2.10
CA VAL A 56 -1.49 3.07 -1.81
C VAL A 56 -1.73 3.78 -0.49
N ILE A 57 -0.66 4.37 0.05
CA ILE A 57 -0.72 5.19 1.27
C ILE A 57 -0.36 6.63 0.91
N MET A 58 -1.34 7.43 0.53
CA MET A 58 -1.13 8.80 0.11
C MET A 58 -1.75 9.79 1.11
N PRO A 59 -0.94 10.43 1.95
CA PRO A 59 -1.44 11.42 2.90
C PRO A 59 -1.80 12.73 2.20
N LYS A 60 -2.90 13.39 2.62
CA LYS A 60 -3.33 14.70 2.07
C LYS A 60 -2.42 15.87 2.45
N LYS A 61 -1.65 15.75 3.53
CA LYS A 61 -0.97 16.88 4.19
C LYS A 61 0.51 16.65 4.43
N PHE A 62 1.13 15.69 3.78
CA PHE A 62 2.58 15.52 3.90
C PHE A 62 3.24 16.35 2.79
N GLU A 63 3.65 17.57 3.15
CA GLU A 63 4.57 18.35 2.33
C GLU A 63 5.94 17.67 2.36
N SER A 64 6.64 17.71 1.23
CA SER A 64 8.02 17.24 1.10
C SER A 64 8.93 18.07 2.01
N GLY A 65 9.16 17.58 3.18
CA GLY A 65 10.14 18.06 4.14
C GLY A 65 10.89 16.86 4.69
N ASP A 66 12.01 17.08 5.34
CA ASP A 66 12.81 16.04 5.97
C ASP A 66 11.90 15.03 6.68
N VAL A 67 11.87 13.79 6.18
CA VAL A 67 11.13 12.72 6.85
C VAL A 67 11.77 12.60 8.24
N PRO A 68 11.06 12.94 9.31
CA PRO A 68 11.64 12.83 10.65
C PRO A 68 12.10 11.39 10.83
N ASP A 69 13.24 11.20 11.48
CA ASP A 69 13.63 9.87 11.91
C ASP A 69 12.56 9.32 12.86
N LEU A 70 11.60 8.59 12.29
CA LEU A 70 10.45 8.03 13.01
C LEU A 70 10.91 7.13 14.16
N GLN A 71 12.10 6.54 14.06
CA GLN A 71 12.67 5.70 15.11
C GLN A 71 13.06 6.54 16.34
N SER A 72 13.58 7.75 16.12
CA SER A 72 13.92 8.67 17.20
C SER A 72 12.68 9.22 17.92
N MET A 73 11.53 9.23 17.25
CA MET A 73 10.26 9.69 17.83
C MET A 73 9.58 8.66 18.73
N ILE A 74 10.02 7.39 18.69
CA ILE A 74 9.45 6.33 19.54
C ILE A 74 9.99 6.48 20.96
N PRO A 75 9.15 6.76 21.96
CA PRO A 75 9.61 6.88 23.35
C PRO A 75 10.27 5.58 23.82
N GLU A 76 11.40 5.69 24.54
CA GLU A 76 12.15 4.54 25.06
C GLU A 76 11.27 3.57 25.89
N ARG A 77 10.29 4.10 26.64
CA ARG A 77 9.33 3.26 27.37
C ARG A 77 8.53 2.31 26.46
N HIS A 78 8.26 2.69 25.20
CA HIS A 78 7.54 1.83 24.26
C HIS A 78 8.45 0.75 23.70
N LYS A 79 9.72 1.08 23.44
CA LYS A 79 10.72 0.11 23.03
C LYS A 79 10.94 -0.92 24.14
N ALA A 80 11.16 -0.47 25.38
CA ALA A 80 11.32 -1.35 26.53
C ALA A 80 10.10 -2.26 26.76
N TRP A 81 8.89 -1.73 26.57
CA TRP A 81 7.66 -2.54 26.68
C TRP A 81 7.59 -3.63 25.62
N VAL A 82 7.96 -3.32 24.37
CA VAL A 82 8.02 -4.33 23.29
C VAL A 82 9.02 -5.42 23.63
N GLU A 83 10.23 -5.06 24.09
CA GLU A 83 11.26 -6.02 24.52
C GLU A 83 10.74 -6.94 25.66
N GLU A 84 10.06 -6.36 26.64
CA GLU A 84 9.45 -7.13 27.74
C GLU A 84 8.40 -8.12 27.22
N VAL A 85 7.52 -7.68 26.30
CA VAL A 85 6.50 -8.55 25.71
C VAL A 85 7.14 -9.68 24.93
N LEU A 86 8.12 -9.40 24.08
CA LEU A 86 8.83 -10.41 23.30
C LEU A 86 9.52 -11.44 24.21
N ALA A 87 10.23 -10.98 25.25
CA ALA A 87 10.89 -11.86 26.23
C ALA A 87 9.87 -12.74 26.97
N ARG A 88 8.73 -12.18 27.38
CA ARG A 88 7.65 -12.93 28.06
C ARG A 88 7.09 -14.06 27.19
N HIS A 89 7.08 -13.88 25.87
CA HIS A 89 6.62 -14.88 24.92
C HIS A 89 7.75 -15.77 24.36
N GLY A 90 8.94 -15.70 24.91
CA GLY A 90 10.08 -16.54 24.52
C GLY A 90 10.64 -16.24 23.13
N VAL A 91 10.38 -15.04 22.59
CA VAL A 91 10.96 -14.60 21.32
C VAL A 91 12.41 -14.21 21.57
N ALA A 92 13.33 -14.87 20.85
CA ALA A 92 14.75 -14.55 20.97
C ALA A 92 15.06 -13.12 20.47
N PRO A 93 15.98 -12.40 21.10
CA PRO A 93 16.47 -11.13 20.58
C PRO A 93 16.99 -11.28 19.15
N LEU A 94 16.82 -10.24 18.33
CA LEU A 94 17.45 -10.20 17.02
C LEU A 94 18.96 -10.31 17.17
N PRO A 95 19.66 -11.09 16.31
CA PRO A 95 21.10 -11.11 16.27
C PRO A 95 21.66 -9.68 16.10
N ALA A 96 22.79 -9.39 16.74
CA ALA A 96 23.39 -8.05 16.70
C ALA A 96 23.79 -7.59 15.28
N ASP A 97 23.98 -8.55 14.37
CA ASP A 97 24.27 -8.37 12.95
C ASP A 97 23.00 -8.39 12.07
N ALA A 98 21.83 -8.63 12.65
CA ALA A 98 20.55 -8.42 11.98
C ALA A 98 20.33 -6.91 11.78
N GLY A 99 21.22 -6.29 11.03
CA GLY A 99 21.12 -4.87 10.67
C GLY A 99 19.80 -4.55 9.95
N ALA A 100 19.55 -3.29 9.70
CA ALA A 100 18.34 -2.74 9.06
C ALA A 100 17.91 -3.42 7.74
N GLY A 101 18.70 -4.33 7.19
CA GLY A 101 18.38 -5.16 6.03
C GLY A 101 17.53 -6.42 6.30
N ALA A 102 17.32 -6.81 7.57
CA ALA A 102 16.52 -7.98 7.92
C ALA A 102 14.98 -7.75 7.82
N HIS A 103 14.55 -6.52 7.64
CA HIS A 103 13.16 -6.18 7.38
C HIS A 103 12.83 -6.30 5.90
N HIS A 104 12.78 -7.49 5.31
CA HIS A 104 12.27 -7.74 3.96
C HIS A 104 12.44 -6.57 2.94
N GLY A 105 13.56 -5.85 3.00
CA GLY A 105 13.87 -4.75 2.10
C GLY A 105 13.10 -3.44 2.33
N ILE A 106 12.29 -3.30 3.38
CA ILE A 106 11.60 -2.05 3.67
C ILE A 106 12.49 -1.19 4.56
N SER A 107 13.37 -0.38 3.97
CA SER A 107 13.99 0.74 4.70
C SER A 107 12.92 1.82 4.94
N GLY A 108 13.06 2.61 6.02
CA GLY A 108 12.12 3.71 6.29
C GLY A 108 12.01 4.71 5.13
N GLU A 109 13.02 4.79 4.26
CA GLU A 109 13.05 5.58 3.03
C GLU A 109 12.20 4.97 1.88
N GLN A 110 11.85 3.68 1.96
CA GLN A 110 11.13 2.96 0.93
C GLN A 110 9.64 2.79 1.22
N ILE A 111 9.19 3.10 2.44
CA ILE A 111 7.76 3.06 2.74
C ILE A 111 7.10 4.25 2.04
N GLY A 112 6.27 3.97 1.05
CA GLY A 112 5.59 4.93 0.20
C GLY A 112 4.59 5.85 0.92
N TRP A 113 5.08 6.61 1.91
CA TRP A 113 4.24 7.49 2.73
C TRP A 113 4.33 8.96 2.31
N THR A 114 5.16 9.28 1.32
CA THR A 114 5.22 10.63 0.76
C THR A 114 4.37 10.70 -0.50
N HIS A 115 3.84 11.88 -0.80
CA HIS A 115 3.10 12.12 -2.02
C HIS A 115 3.94 11.75 -3.26
N GLU A 116 5.20 12.14 -3.28
CA GLU A 116 6.12 11.90 -4.40
C GLU A 116 6.37 10.40 -4.65
N LEU A 117 6.66 9.62 -3.61
CA LEU A 117 6.89 8.19 -3.77
C LEU A 117 5.61 7.46 -4.19
N CYS A 118 4.48 7.81 -3.57
CA CYS A 118 3.18 7.30 -3.97
C CYS A 118 2.87 7.62 -5.44
N ARG A 119 3.21 8.84 -5.90
CA ARG A 119 3.03 9.24 -7.29
C ARG A 119 3.80 8.32 -8.23
N ARG A 120 5.07 8.04 -7.92
CA ARG A 120 5.89 7.12 -8.73
C ARG A 120 5.32 5.69 -8.78
N LEU A 121 4.75 5.21 -7.69
CA LEU A 121 4.05 3.91 -7.66
C LEU A 121 2.79 3.94 -8.54
N LEU A 122 2.01 5.02 -8.49
CA LEU A 122 0.84 5.20 -9.35
C LEU A 122 1.21 5.29 -10.83
N ASP A 123 2.29 5.99 -11.17
CA ASP A 123 2.77 6.09 -12.56
C ASP A 123 3.11 4.72 -13.15
N VAL A 124 3.73 3.85 -12.34
CA VAL A 124 3.95 2.44 -12.73
C VAL A 124 2.63 1.71 -12.90
N ALA A 125 1.75 1.78 -11.90
CA ALA A 125 0.49 1.03 -11.91
C ALA A 125 -0.45 1.45 -13.04
N PHE A 126 -0.50 2.73 -13.37
CA PHE A 126 -1.33 3.26 -14.45
C PHE A 126 -0.85 2.87 -15.86
N GLY A 127 0.36 2.31 -15.98
CA GLY A 127 0.83 1.65 -17.19
C GLY A 127 0.19 0.28 -17.47
N TYR A 128 -0.55 -0.28 -16.51
CA TYR A 128 -1.16 -1.60 -16.63
C TYR A 128 -2.66 -1.52 -16.89
N PRO A 129 -3.15 -1.91 -18.07
CA PRO A 129 -4.58 -1.82 -18.43
C PRO A 129 -5.52 -2.60 -17.50
N GLY A 130 -5.00 -3.65 -16.84
CA GLY A 130 -5.73 -4.47 -15.89
C GLY A 130 -6.00 -3.77 -14.55
N VAL A 131 -5.30 -2.69 -14.22
CA VAL A 131 -5.57 -1.88 -13.03
C VAL A 131 -6.85 -1.08 -13.24
N LYS A 132 -7.92 -1.48 -12.55
CA LYS A 132 -9.25 -0.87 -12.65
C LYS A 132 -9.73 -0.27 -11.33
N VAL A 133 -9.00 -0.50 -10.25
CA VAL A 133 -9.30 0.03 -8.93
C VAL A 133 -8.02 0.56 -8.28
N MET A 134 -8.09 1.76 -7.76
CA MET A 134 -7.07 2.34 -6.88
C MET A 134 -7.70 2.64 -5.52
N VAL A 135 -7.11 2.13 -4.46
CA VAL A 135 -7.54 2.39 -3.08
C VAL A 135 -6.49 3.25 -2.38
N ASN A 136 -6.93 4.23 -1.61
CA ASN A 136 -6.04 4.96 -0.71
C ASN A 136 -6.35 4.62 0.76
N ALA A 137 -5.38 4.03 1.44
CA ALA A 137 -5.51 3.63 2.84
C ALA A 137 -5.72 4.82 3.82
N LEU A 138 -5.38 6.04 3.42
CA LEU A 138 -5.49 7.24 4.25
C LEU A 138 -6.70 8.14 3.90
N GLY A 139 -7.71 7.59 3.26
CA GLY A 139 -8.93 8.32 2.91
C GLY A 139 -8.93 8.88 1.48
N THR A 140 -9.68 9.94 1.21
CA THR A 140 -9.79 10.51 -0.15
C THR A 140 -8.43 10.94 -0.69
N PRO A 141 -8.00 10.46 -1.86
CA PRO A 141 -6.76 10.91 -2.50
C PRO A 141 -6.78 12.41 -2.83
N PRO A 142 -5.63 13.02 -3.16
CA PRO A 142 -5.56 14.36 -3.71
C PRO A 142 -6.38 14.53 -4.99
N ALA A 143 -6.80 15.77 -5.27
CA ALA A 143 -7.73 16.07 -6.37
C ALA A 143 -7.15 15.76 -7.77
N ASP A 144 -5.86 15.95 -7.95
CA ASP A 144 -5.13 15.62 -9.19
C ASP A 144 -5.14 14.11 -9.46
N VAL A 145 -4.91 13.30 -8.44
CA VAL A 145 -4.97 11.82 -8.53
C VAL A 145 -6.39 11.36 -8.84
N LEU A 146 -7.42 11.98 -8.21
CA LEU A 146 -8.81 11.69 -8.50
C LEU A 146 -9.18 12.00 -9.96
N ALA A 147 -8.72 13.15 -10.47
CA ALA A 147 -8.94 13.55 -11.86
C ALA A 147 -8.31 12.54 -12.82
N GLU A 148 -7.06 12.17 -12.61
CA GLU A 148 -6.37 11.20 -13.45
C GLU A 148 -7.02 9.80 -13.41
N CYS A 149 -7.40 9.31 -12.24
CA CYS A 149 -8.13 8.04 -12.15
C CYS A 149 -9.44 8.07 -12.95
N ARG A 150 -10.16 9.20 -12.88
CA ARG A 150 -11.40 9.39 -13.65
C ARG A 150 -11.15 9.38 -15.15
N GLU A 151 -10.14 10.08 -15.64
CA GLU A 151 -9.75 10.11 -17.05
C GLU A 151 -9.36 8.72 -17.57
N ARG A 152 -8.73 7.91 -16.74
CA ARG A 152 -8.31 6.54 -17.06
C ARG A 152 -9.42 5.49 -16.86
N GLY A 153 -10.58 5.87 -16.36
CA GLY A 153 -11.67 4.94 -16.03
C GLY A 153 -11.33 4.00 -14.87
N ILE A 154 -10.47 4.45 -13.94
CA ILE A 154 -10.07 3.71 -12.73
C ILE A 154 -11.02 4.12 -11.58
N LEU A 155 -11.64 3.14 -10.96
CA LEU A 155 -12.48 3.35 -9.77
C LEU A 155 -11.58 3.70 -8.57
N VAL A 156 -12.01 4.67 -7.79
CA VAL A 156 -11.28 5.07 -6.59
C VAL A 156 -12.00 4.60 -5.34
N GLY A 157 -11.28 3.86 -4.50
CA GLY A 157 -11.69 3.48 -3.16
C GLY A 157 -10.93 4.28 -2.10
N ALA A 158 -11.53 4.42 -0.92
CA ALA A 158 -10.87 5.05 0.21
C ALA A 158 -11.34 4.43 1.53
N LEU A 159 -10.42 4.25 2.48
CA LEU A 159 -10.80 3.73 3.79
C LEU A 159 -11.55 4.79 4.60
N ALA A 160 -12.63 4.36 5.25
CA ALA A 160 -13.48 5.22 6.07
C ALA A 160 -13.61 4.64 7.49
N GLY A 161 -12.97 5.27 8.47
CA GLY A 161 -13.06 4.86 9.88
C GLY A 161 -14.33 5.36 10.60
N LYS A 162 -15.13 6.23 9.98
CA LYS A 162 -16.39 6.78 10.53
C LYS A 162 -17.35 7.12 9.40
N VAL A 163 -18.65 7.15 9.70
CA VAL A 163 -19.72 7.52 8.73
C VAL A 163 -19.43 8.88 8.07
N LYS A 164 -18.97 9.87 8.82
CA LYS A 164 -18.63 11.19 8.25
C LYS A 164 -17.51 11.11 7.19
N HIS A 165 -16.58 10.15 7.30
CA HIS A 165 -15.53 9.96 6.30
C HIS A 165 -16.14 9.38 5.01
N ALA A 166 -17.00 8.36 5.14
CA ALA A 166 -17.68 7.80 3.98
C ALA A 166 -18.55 8.84 3.24
N LEU A 167 -19.25 9.72 3.97
CA LEU A 167 -20.00 10.81 3.37
C LEU A 167 -19.10 11.82 2.65
N ALA A 168 -17.93 12.13 3.20
CA ALA A 168 -16.95 13.02 2.56
C ALA A 168 -16.32 12.42 1.29
N HIS A 169 -16.26 11.09 1.16
CA HIS A 169 -15.73 10.42 -0.03
C HIS A 169 -16.71 10.45 -1.23
N ARG A 170 -17.98 10.79 -1.02
CA ARG A 170 -18.99 10.88 -2.08
C ARG A 170 -18.99 12.20 -2.84
N GLN A 171 -18.27 13.21 -2.35
CA GLN A 171 -18.17 14.54 -2.96
C GLN A 171 -17.05 14.58 -4.02
#